data_c44013a75e929cbfac37fcfb03944a38
#
_entry.id   c44013a75e929cbfac37fcfb03944a38
#
_cell.length_a   1.000
_cell.length_b   1.000
_cell.length_c   1.000
_cell.angle_alpha   90.00
_cell.angle_beta   90.00
_cell.angle_gamma   90.00
#
_symmetry.space_group_name_H-M   'P 1'
#
loop_
_entity.id
_entity.type
_entity.pdbx_description
1 polymer ?
#
loop_
_entity_poly.entity_id
_entity_poly.type
_entity_poly.pdbx_seq_one_letter_code
_entity_poly.pdbx_strand_id
1 'polypeptide(L)'
;QPFYANTTIIISGDHLGMQTPYYEEKIAGAPYQRTIYNAFINPAVQPTRATNRQFAAFDMYPSTLAALGVTVDGDRMGLSTNLFSNRQTLVEQFGGIDQLNAELAKRSTYYERRILSSS
;
A
#
# COMPACT_ATOMS: atom_id res chain seq x y z
N GLN A 1 3.25 -24.04 -16.52
CA GLN A 1 2.13 -24.80 -15.96
C GLN A 1 0.84 -24.37 -16.64
N PRO A 2 -0.09 -25.28 -17.02
CA PRO A 2 -1.26 -24.92 -17.84
C PRO A 2 -2.24 -23.93 -17.16
N PHE A 3 -2.23 -23.84 -15.83
CA PHE A 3 -3.06 -22.89 -15.09
C PHE A 3 -2.46 -21.47 -14.97
N TYR A 4 -1.19 -21.28 -15.33
CA TYR A 4 -0.51 -19.99 -15.14
C TYR A 4 -1.19 -18.85 -15.90
N ALA A 5 -1.70 -19.11 -17.11
CA ALA A 5 -2.38 -18.10 -17.92
C ALA A 5 -3.62 -17.49 -17.23
N ASN A 6 -4.25 -18.23 -16.32
CA ASN A 6 -5.45 -17.84 -15.59
C ASN A 6 -5.19 -17.59 -14.09
N THR A 7 -3.93 -17.41 -13.72
CA THR A 7 -3.54 -17.24 -12.32
C THR A 7 -2.79 -15.93 -12.12
N THR A 8 -3.28 -15.09 -11.24
CA THR A 8 -2.56 -13.92 -10.73
C THR A 8 -1.89 -14.27 -9.42
N ILE A 9 -0.62 -13.95 -9.26
CA ILE A 9 0.14 -14.17 -8.02
C ILE A 9 0.45 -12.81 -7.41
N ILE A 10 0.10 -12.63 -6.14
CA ILE A 10 0.36 -11.41 -5.40
C ILE A 10 1.26 -11.75 -4.23
N ILE A 11 2.40 -11.09 -4.15
CA ILE A 11 3.36 -11.21 -3.07
C ILE A 11 3.37 -9.87 -2.34
N SER A 12 3.12 -9.89 -1.04
CA SER A 12 3.16 -8.69 -0.21
C SER A 12 3.82 -9.00 1.12
N GLY A 13 4.83 -8.22 1.50
CA GLY A 13 5.37 -8.25 2.84
C GLY A 13 4.45 -7.51 3.79
N ASP A 14 4.24 -8.06 4.96
CA ASP A 14 3.38 -7.50 6.02
C ASP A 14 4.13 -6.45 6.85
N HIS A 15 5.43 -6.67 7.12
CA HIS A 15 6.30 -5.76 7.85
C HIS A 15 7.77 -6.00 7.53
N LEU A 16 8.64 -5.09 7.98
CA LEU A 16 10.09 -5.29 7.98
C LEU A 16 10.48 -6.41 8.96
N GLY A 17 11.53 -7.17 8.62
CA GLY A 17 12.04 -8.21 9.52
C GLY A 17 12.35 -7.65 10.91
N MET A 18 11.88 -8.34 11.96
CA MET A 18 11.95 -7.87 13.35
C MET A 18 13.30 -8.12 14.04
N GLN A 19 14.24 -8.80 13.39
CA GLN A 19 15.57 -9.08 13.95
C GLN A 19 16.47 -7.84 13.86
N THR A 20 16.09 -6.78 14.56
CA THR A 20 16.80 -5.50 14.56
C THR A 20 18.29 -5.63 14.89
N PRO A 21 18.73 -6.38 15.92
CA PRO A 21 20.15 -6.52 16.22
C PRO A 21 20.96 -7.12 15.07
N TYR A 22 20.40 -8.10 14.36
CA TYR A 22 21.06 -8.70 13.20
C TYR A 22 21.26 -7.68 12.07
N TYR A 23 20.23 -6.89 11.79
CA TYR A 23 20.31 -5.87 10.73
C TYR A 23 21.24 -4.73 11.11
N GLU A 24 21.25 -4.31 12.37
CA GLU A 24 22.18 -3.30 12.86
C GLU A 24 23.63 -3.77 12.73
N GLU A 25 23.92 -5.03 13.07
CA GLU A 25 25.25 -5.60 12.93
C GLU A 25 25.70 -5.74 11.46
N LYS A 26 24.82 -6.22 10.58
CA LYS A 26 25.19 -6.59 9.20
C LYS A 26 25.05 -5.45 8.20
N ILE A 27 24.18 -4.48 8.47
CA ILE A 27 23.84 -3.41 7.53
C ILE A 27 24.15 -2.02 8.10
N ALA A 28 24.55 -1.93 9.38
CA ALA A 28 24.92 -0.69 10.03
C ALA A 28 26.00 0.06 9.23
N GLY A 29 25.73 1.31 8.88
CA GLY A 29 26.64 2.15 8.08
C GLY A 29 26.54 1.97 6.57
N ALA A 30 25.75 1.02 6.07
CA ALA A 30 25.45 0.96 4.64
C ALA A 30 24.34 1.96 4.29
N PRO A 31 24.39 2.64 3.14
CA PRO A 31 23.32 3.53 2.67
C PRO A 31 22.13 2.70 2.14
N TYR A 32 21.61 1.81 2.99
CA TYR A 32 20.55 0.87 2.63
C TYR A 32 19.26 1.19 3.39
N GLN A 33 18.25 1.60 2.66
CA GLN A 33 16.91 1.74 3.20
C GLN A 33 16.19 0.38 3.15
N ARG A 34 15.80 -0.12 4.31
CA ARG A 34 15.00 -1.35 4.40
C ARG A 34 13.61 -1.11 3.80
N THR A 35 13.20 -2.00 2.92
CA THR A 35 11.91 -1.92 2.23
C THR A 35 11.16 -3.25 2.34
N ILE A 36 9.86 -3.19 2.16
CA ILE A 36 8.99 -4.36 2.02
C ILE A 36 8.87 -4.68 0.54
N TYR A 37 9.00 -5.96 0.20
CA TYR A 37 8.83 -6.42 -1.18
C TYR A 37 7.34 -6.61 -1.49
N ASN A 38 6.90 -6.03 -2.60
CA ASN A 38 5.56 -6.21 -3.13
C ASN A 38 5.63 -6.48 -4.63
N ALA A 39 4.90 -7.47 -5.11
CA ALA A 39 4.85 -7.81 -6.53
C ALA A 39 3.47 -8.34 -6.94
N PHE A 40 3.04 -7.93 -8.12
CA PHE A 40 1.89 -8.50 -8.84
C PHE A 40 2.42 -9.22 -10.08
N ILE A 41 2.20 -10.52 -10.16
CA ILE A 41 2.67 -11.37 -11.26
C ILE A 41 1.46 -11.83 -12.06
N ASN A 42 1.51 -11.65 -13.37
CA ASN A 42 0.44 -11.99 -14.30
C ASN A 42 -0.92 -11.33 -13.93
N PRO A 43 -0.96 -10.01 -13.68
CA PRO A 43 -2.23 -9.33 -13.39
C PRO A 43 -3.12 -9.27 -14.64
N ALA A 44 -4.44 -9.27 -14.44
CA ALA A 44 -5.42 -9.15 -15.51
C ALA A 44 -5.41 -7.76 -16.19
N VAL A 45 -4.82 -6.75 -15.55
CA VAL A 45 -4.71 -5.38 -16.05
C VAL A 45 -3.26 -4.91 -16.05
N GLN A 46 -2.92 -4.02 -16.97
CA GLN A 46 -1.59 -3.41 -17.00
C GLN A 46 -1.58 -2.11 -16.17
N PRO A 47 -0.52 -1.85 -15.40
CA PRO A 47 -0.42 -0.62 -14.62
C PRO A 47 -0.21 0.57 -15.54
N THR A 48 -0.91 1.66 -15.27
CA THR A 48 -0.70 2.94 -15.95
C THR A 48 0.66 3.55 -15.60
N ARG A 49 1.12 3.33 -14.35
CA ARG A 49 2.43 3.73 -13.85
C ARG A 49 3.03 2.60 -13.02
N ALA A 50 3.98 1.88 -13.61
CA ALA A 50 4.53 0.65 -13.05
C ALA A 50 5.62 0.85 -11.98
N THR A 51 6.24 2.04 -11.93
CA THR A 51 7.41 2.31 -11.08
C THR A 51 7.28 3.61 -10.31
N ASN A 52 8.09 3.74 -9.26
CA ASN A 52 8.19 4.95 -8.42
C ASN A 52 6.86 5.38 -7.78
N ARG A 53 6.00 4.42 -7.45
CA ARG A 53 4.80 4.67 -6.65
C ARG A 53 5.15 4.68 -5.16
N GLN A 54 4.70 5.71 -4.45
CA GLN A 54 4.71 5.72 -3.00
C GLN A 54 3.33 5.33 -2.49
N PHE A 55 3.24 4.30 -1.67
CA PHE A 55 1.98 3.74 -1.22
C PHE A 55 2.06 3.15 0.19
N ALA A 56 0.92 2.98 0.81
CA ALA A 56 0.79 2.32 2.10
C ALA A 56 0.19 0.90 1.93
N ALA A 57 0.30 0.08 2.96
CA ALA A 57 -0.18 -1.31 2.92
C ALA A 57 -1.68 -1.41 2.58
N PHE A 58 -2.49 -0.44 2.96
CA PHE A 58 -3.92 -0.44 2.63
C PHE A 58 -4.20 -0.30 1.12
N ASP A 59 -3.28 0.28 0.33
CA ASP A 59 -3.43 0.38 -1.14
C ASP A 59 -3.35 -0.98 -1.84
N MET A 60 -2.84 -2.00 -1.15
CA MET A 60 -2.76 -3.36 -1.70
C MET A 60 -4.15 -3.98 -1.94
N TYR A 61 -5.18 -3.63 -1.14
CA TYR A 61 -6.50 -4.24 -1.27
C TYR A 61 -7.19 -3.91 -2.60
N PRO A 62 -7.47 -2.63 -2.97
CA PRO A 62 -8.06 -2.31 -4.27
C PRO A 62 -7.16 -2.71 -5.43
N SER A 63 -5.84 -2.69 -5.24
CA SER A 63 -4.89 -3.14 -6.26
C SER A 63 -4.96 -4.65 -6.51
N THR A 64 -5.20 -5.44 -5.47
CA THR A 64 -5.45 -6.88 -5.59
C THR A 64 -6.72 -7.15 -6.40
N LEU A 65 -7.81 -6.43 -6.12
CA LEU A 65 -9.05 -6.55 -6.89
C LEU A 65 -8.84 -6.19 -8.36
N ALA A 66 -8.14 -5.09 -8.64
CA ALA A 66 -7.80 -4.69 -10.01
C ALA A 66 -6.92 -5.73 -10.72
N ALA A 67 -5.92 -6.30 -10.03
CA ALA A 67 -5.06 -7.35 -10.57
C ALA A 67 -5.84 -8.61 -10.96
N LEU A 68 -6.96 -8.89 -10.30
CA LEU A 68 -7.90 -9.97 -10.62
C LEU A 68 -8.92 -9.59 -11.71
N GLY A 69 -8.86 -8.38 -12.25
CA GLY A 69 -9.76 -7.89 -13.29
C GLY A 69 -11.05 -7.26 -12.78
N VAL A 70 -11.17 -7.03 -11.46
CA VAL A 70 -12.33 -6.33 -10.88
C VAL A 70 -12.16 -4.82 -11.09
N THR A 71 -13.20 -4.17 -11.61
CA THR A 71 -13.23 -2.71 -11.72
C THR A 71 -13.40 -2.09 -10.34
N VAL A 72 -12.47 -1.21 -9.97
CA VAL A 72 -12.55 -0.40 -8.75
C VAL A 72 -13.07 0.97 -9.13
N ASP A 73 -14.30 1.27 -8.74
CA ASP A 73 -14.97 2.51 -9.11
C ASP A 73 -14.20 3.73 -8.56
N GLY A 74 -13.90 4.68 -9.46
CA GLY A 74 -13.08 5.86 -9.13
C GLY A 74 -11.65 5.55 -8.67
N ASP A 75 -11.14 4.32 -8.87
CA ASP A 75 -9.81 3.87 -8.47
C ASP A 75 -9.48 4.06 -6.99
N ARG A 76 -10.50 4.11 -6.13
CA ARG A 76 -10.33 4.31 -4.68
C ARG A 76 -11.37 3.55 -3.87
N MET A 77 -10.94 3.01 -2.73
CA MET A 77 -11.81 2.40 -1.72
C MET A 77 -11.44 2.97 -0.34
N GLY A 78 -12.26 3.92 0.15
CA GLY A 78 -11.94 4.65 1.38
C GLY A 78 -10.62 5.41 1.25
N LEU A 79 -9.64 5.08 2.08
CA LEU A 79 -8.29 5.67 2.05
C LEU A 79 -7.37 5.03 0.98
N SER A 80 -7.73 3.85 0.49
CA SER A 80 -6.91 3.01 -0.38
C SER A 80 -7.04 3.40 -1.84
N THR A 81 -5.96 3.38 -2.59
CA THR A 81 -5.92 3.71 -4.02
C THR A 81 -5.48 2.49 -4.84
N ASN A 82 -6.11 2.26 -5.98
CA ASN A 82 -5.71 1.26 -6.96
C ASN A 82 -4.36 1.64 -7.60
N LEU A 83 -3.30 0.87 -7.32
CA LEU A 83 -1.94 1.11 -7.82
C LEU A 83 -1.79 0.89 -9.32
N PHE A 84 -2.71 0.19 -9.97
CA PHE A 84 -2.73 0.02 -11.43
C PHE A 84 -3.20 1.28 -12.16
N SER A 85 -3.88 2.19 -11.46
CA SER A 85 -4.34 3.47 -12.00
C SER A 85 -3.26 4.55 -11.93
N ASN A 86 -3.51 5.70 -12.60
CA ASN A 86 -2.67 6.89 -12.46
C ASN A 86 -3.07 7.78 -11.27
N ARG A 87 -4.11 7.40 -10.52
CA ARG A 87 -4.56 8.15 -9.36
C ARG A 87 -3.47 8.19 -8.28
N GLN A 88 -3.22 9.36 -7.73
CA GLN A 88 -2.27 9.51 -6.62
C GLN A 88 -2.77 8.77 -5.37
N THR A 89 -1.87 8.04 -4.71
CA THR A 89 -2.10 7.49 -3.37
C THR A 89 -2.15 8.61 -2.34
N LEU A 90 -2.61 8.33 -1.13
CA LEU A 90 -2.53 9.32 -0.05
C LEU A 90 -1.08 9.66 0.32
N VAL A 91 -0.18 8.67 0.28
CA VAL A 91 1.26 8.92 0.52
C VAL A 91 1.81 9.93 -0.49
N GLU A 92 1.48 9.76 -1.77
CA GLU A 92 1.88 10.70 -2.83
C GLU A 92 1.23 12.09 -2.66
N GLN A 93 -0.04 12.16 -2.24
CA GLN A 93 -0.77 13.42 -2.05
C GLN A 93 -0.23 14.23 -0.86
N PHE A 94 0.14 13.57 0.23
CA PHE A 94 0.69 14.23 1.42
C PHE A 94 2.20 14.46 1.36
N GLY A 95 2.86 13.99 0.30
CA GLY A 95 4.30 14.19 0.10
C GLY A 95 5.19 13.26 0.90
N GLY A 96 4.63 12.13 1.40
CA GLY A 96 5.37 11.09 2.09
C GLY A 96 4.60 10.41 3.21
N ILE A 97 5.16 9.32 3.71
CA ILE A 97 4.50 8.50 4.75
C ILE A 97 4.44 9.21 6.10
N ASP A 98 5.44 10.01 6.46
CA ASP A 98 5.49 10.72 7.74
C ASP A 98 4.40 11.80 7.80
N GLN A 99 4.19 12.53 6.70
CA GLN A 99 3.14 13.52 6.57
C GLN A 99 1.75 12.88 6.62
N LEU A 100 1.58 11.76 5.94
CA LEU A 100 0.34 10.99 6.01
C LEU A 100 0.07 10.48 7.43
N ASN A 101 1.06 9.92 8.11
CA ASN A 101 0.92 9.45 9.48
C ASN A 101 0.55 10.58 10.44
N ALA A 102 1.14 11.77 10.27
CA ALA A 102 0.79 12.95 11.05
C ALA A 102 -0.69 13.36 10.86
N GLU A 103 -1.21 13.27 9.64
CA GLU A 103 -2.62 13.53 9.35
C GLU A 103 -3.53 12.46 9.97
N LEU A 104 -3.19 11.18 9.83
CA LEU A 104 -3.95 10.06 10.37
C LEU A 104 -3.99 10.05 11.92
N ALA A 105 -2.94 10.59 12.56
CA ALA A 105 -2.87 10.71 14.02
C ALA A 105 -3.74 11.84 14.60
N LYS A 106 -4.28 12.73 13.76
CA LYS A 106 -5.14 13.82 14.22
C LYS A 106 -6.45 13.29 14.77
N ARG A 107 -6.88 13.84 15.89
CA ARG A 107 -8.18 13.51 16.48
C ARG A 107 -9.31 13.97 15.55
N SER A 108 -10.26 13.09 15.30
CA SER A 108 -11.49 13.43 14.59
C SER A 108 -12.54 13.96 15.57
N THR A 109 -12.72 15.27 15.63
CA THR A 109 -13.77 15.88 16.47
C THR A 109 -15.19 15.44 16.06
N TYR A 110 -15.38 15.12 14.79
CA TYR A 110 -16.64 14.55 14.32
C TYR A 110 -16.87 13.16 14.93
N TYR A 111 -15.87 12.26 14.87
CA TYR A 111 -15.94 10.93 15.43
C TYR A 111 -16.20 10.97 16.96
N GLU A 112 -15.46 11.80 17.66
CA GLU A 112 -15.58 11.96 19.09
C GLU A 112 -16.99 12.47 19.50
N ARG A 113 -17.49 13.49 18.81
CA ARG A 113 -18.78 14.11 19.12
C ARG A 113 -19.99 13.30 18.69
N ARG A 114 -19.89 12.54 17.59
CA ARG A 114 -21.03 11.87 16.98
C ARG A 114 -21.09 10.37 17.23
N ILE A 115 -19.95 9.76 17.49
CA ILE A 115 -19.86 8.31 17.64
C ILE A 115 -19.52 7.93 19.09
N LEU A 116 -18.48 8.52 19.68
CA LEU A 116 -18.09 8.18 21.05
C LEU A 116 -18.98 8.81 22.14
N SER A 117 -19.55 10.01 21.91
CA SER A 117 -20.39 10.69 22.88
C SER A 117 -21.86 10.23 22.91
N SER A 118 -22.23 9.32 22.00
CA SER A 118 -23.60 8.75 21.94
C SER A 118 -23.74 7.40 22.68
N SER A 119 -22.73 7.01 23.45
CA SER A 119 -22.75 5.83 24.34
C SER A 119 -22.92 6.20 25.80
#